data_80eacdc8c3988904df6b531d437dfd22
#
_entry.id   80eacdc8c3988904df6b531d437dfd22
#
_cell.length_a   1.000
_cell.length_b   1.000
_cell.length_c   1.000
_cell.angle_alpha   90.00
_cell.angle_beta   90.00
_cell.angle_gamma   90.00
#
_symmetry.space_group_name_H-M   'P 1'
#
loop_
_entity.id
_entity.type
_entity.pdbx_description
1 polymer ?
#
loop_
_entity_poly.entity_id
_entity_poly.type
_entity_poly.pdbx_seq_one_letter_code
_entity_poly.pdbx_strand_id
1 'polypeptide(L)'
;MEEKGRIGIPKALMYYRYFSLWRTFFEELGWRVIVSDGLGKTGKIIYFEDSCLPMKLLVTHAVSLKDEVDHLFVPRLVSLHRTYMMCPKFRGAPDIVRLATEGHLSIIDETIDLRVRGNSLFRSFLKIGQKLGASKKEAKRALVTGEQSYLKFKKEWNDRINQLPAKDLFQVNIPTPSKENKSKKISPPLAGGEKGEGDLYLSTPALTLPHRRGRKNIIKAPLRVAFVGHPYNLFDNDINKDILTMAKNLGIEIVTSDLLSEKEIDRQISDLSKEIYWSSGREIVGALFHFLRGGADGVVFLTSFKCGIDALLQEFIKRSLKVQGGSSIPFLVLSFDEHTGREGLMTRLEAFQDVIESQKELRSQVKV
;
A
#
# COMPACT_ATOMS: atom_id res chain seq x y z
N MET A 1 -6.89 31.16 -7.89
CA MET A 1 -8.13 30.85 -7.18
C MET A 1 -7.85 31.01 -5.70
N GLU A 2 -8.75 31.64 -5.00
CA GLU A 2 -8.70 31.70 -3.53
C GLU A 2 -8.84 30.29 -2.95
N GLU A 3 -8.05 29.97 -1.92
CA GLU A 3 -8.07 28.64 -1.27
C GLU A 3 -9.38 28.52 -0.46
N LYS A 4 -10.22 27.50 -0.79
CA LYS A 4 -11.53 27.29 -0.15
C LYS A 4 -11.43 26.72 1.27
N GLY A 5 -10.29 26.12 1.60
CA GLY A 5 -10.05 25.44 2.87
C GLY A 5 -9.19 24.18 2.66
N ARG A 6 -9.13 23.34 3.70
CA ARG A 6 -8.24 22.18 3.77
C ARG A 6 -9.01 20.87 3.87
N ILE A 7 -8.65 19.91 2.99
CA ILE A 7 -9.18 18.54 3.04
C ILE A 7 -8.07 17.59 3.46
N GLY A 8 -8.29 16.88 4.56
CA GLY A 8 -7.41 15.82 5.04
C GLY A 8 -7.65 14.49 4.32
N ILE A 9 -6.59 13.86 3.88
CA ILE A 9 -6.64 12.48 3.37
C ILE A 9 -5.76 11.62 4.27
N PRO A 10 -6.34 10.73 5.10
CA PRO A 10 -5.58 9.78 5.90
C PRO A 10 -4.71 8.88 5.01
N LYS A 11 -3.41 8.82 5.30
CA LYS A 11 -2.44 7.99 4.55
C LYS A 11 -2.60 6.52 4.91
N ALA A 12 -3.76 5.95 4.63
CA ALA A 12 -4.12 4.57 4.97
C ALA A 12 -5.03 3.95 3.92
N LEU A 13 -5.16 2.63 3.93
CA LEU A 13 -6.06 1.83 3.11
C LEU A 13 -5.90 2.15 1.60
N MET A 14 -6.98 2.60 0.95
CA MET A 14 -7.00 2.85 -0.51
C MET A 14 -6.29 4.14 -0.93
N TYR A 15 -5.73 4.92 0.02
CA TYR A 15 -4.78 5.99 -0.27
C TYR A 15 -3.68 5.51 -1.22
N TYR A 16 -3.07 4.37 -0.93
CA TYR A 16 -1.95 3.81 -1.70
C TYR A 16 -2.31 3.39 -3.14
N ARG A 17 -3.60 3.38 -3.48
CA ARG A 17 -4.06 3.12 -4.85
C ARG A 17 -4.57 4.37 -5.55
N TYR A 18 -5.32 5.21 -4.85
CA TYR A 18 -6.11 6.27 -5.48
C TYR A 18 -5.67 7.70 -5.11
N PHE A 19 -4.57 7.84 -4.39
CA PHE A 19 -4.13 9.15 -3.90
C PHE A 19 -3.98 10.19 -5.02
N SER A 20 -3.36 9.84 -6.14
CA SER A 20 -3.18 10.78 -7.26
C SER A 20 -4.51 11.29 -7.82
N LEU A 21 -5.52 10.42 -7.92
CA LEU A 21 -6.88 10.80 -8.32
C LEU A 21 -7.51 11.72 -7.28
N TRP A 22 -7.49 11.32 -6.01
CA TRP A 22 -8.16 12.05 -4.93
C TRP A 22 -7.57 13.44 -4.73
N ARG A 23 -6.26 13.51 -4.64
CA ARG A 23 -5.53 14.77 -4.49
C ARG A 23 -5.83 15.71 -5.64
N THR A 24 -5.63 15.28 -6.89
CA THR A 24 -5.86 16.09 -8.07
C THR A 24 -7.31 16.56 -8.15
N PHE A 25 -8.28 15.71 -7.82
CA PHE A 25 -9.69 16.08 -7.80
C PHE A 25 -9.98 17.24 -6.84
N PHE A 26 -9.50 17.18 -5.60
CA PHE A 26 -9.75 18.23 -4.61
C PHE A 26 -8.98 19.51 -4.91
N GLU A 27 -7.73 19.41 -5.36
CA GLU A 27 -6.92 20.58 -5.74
C GLU A 27 -7.52 21.31 -6.96
N GLU A 28 -8.06 20.60 -7.95
CA GLU A 28 -8.80 21.19 -9.09
C GLU A 28 -10.09 21.89 -8.67
N LEU A 29 -10.68 21.51 -7.55
CA LEU A 29 -11.84 22.19 -6.95
C LEU A 29 -11.45 23.38 -6.08
N GLY A 30 -10.16 23.69 -5.91
CA GLY A 30 -9.65 24.81 -5.12
C GLY A 30 -9.44 24.50 -3.64
N TRP A 31 -9.39 23.22 -3.26
CA TRP A 31 -9.09 22.80 -1.89
C TRP A 31 -7.62 22.45 -1.73
N ARG A 32 -7.03 22.83 -0.61
CA ARG A 32 -5.70 22.37 -0.23
C ARG A 32 -5.78 20.98 0.37
N VAL A 33 -5.04 20.02 -0.20
CA VAL A 33 -4.99 18.66 0.33
C VAL A 33 -3.87 18.53 1.35
N ILE A 34 -4.22 18.09 2.55
CA ILE A 34 -3.30 17.75 3.64
C ILE A 34 -3.31 16.22 3.80
N VAL A 35 -2.14 15.62 3.71
CA VAL A 35 -1.97 14.18 3.95
C VAL A 35 -1.35 14.00 5.33
N SER A 36 -1.84 13.06 6.10
CA SER A 36 -1.24 12.73 7.40
C SER A 36 0.20 12.26 7.23
N ASP A 37 1.07 12.72 8.11
CA ASP A 37 2.49 12.34 8.12
C ASP A 37 2.74 11.36 9.28
N GLY A 38 2.98 10.09 8.92
CA GLY A 38 3.26 9.00 9.86
C GLY A 38 2.22 8.84 10.97
N LEU A 39 2.65 8.40 12.13
CA LEU A 39 1.77 8.15 13.30
C LEU A 39 1.37 9.43 14.06
N GLY A 40 1.54 10.61 13.46
CA GLY A 40 1.21 11.91 14.04
C GLY A 40 2.09 12.27 15.25
N LYS A 41 1.68 13.30 15.99
CA LYS A 41 2.45 13.87 17.13
C LYS A 41 2.73 12.84 18.26
N THR A 42 1.91 11.82 18.39
CA THR A 42 2.04 10.82 19.47
C THR A 42 3.03 9.71 19.15
N GLY A 43 3.36 9.49 17.87
CA GLY A 43 4.18 8.36 17.43
C GLY A 43 3.59 6.98 17.75
N LYS A 44 2.32 6.92 18.19
CA LYS A 44 1.65 5.69 18.64
C LYS A 44 0.40 5.41 17.83
N ILE A 45 0.19 4.13 17.53
CA ILE A 45 -1.04 3.65 16.89
C ILE A 45 -2.18 3.67 17.90
N ILE A 46 -3.32 4.25 17.51
CA ILE A 46 -4.55 4.16 18.31
C ILE A 46 -5.02 2.71 18.27
N TYR A 47 -5.00 2.09 19.45
CA TYR A 47 -5.38 0.69 19.60
C TYR A 47 -6.88 0.58 19.87
N PHE A 48 -7.56 -0.30 19.17
CA PHE A 48 -8.88 -0.82 19.51
C PHE A 48 -8.96 -2.29 19.12
N GLU A 49 -9.66 -3.06 19.93
CA GLU A 49 -9.73 -4.51 19.79
C GLU A 49 -10.40 -4.94 18.48
N ASP A 50 -10.14 -6.18 18.08
CA ASP A 50 -10.75 -6.86 16.92
C ASP A 50 -10.63 -6.15 15.58
N SER A 51 -9.66 -5.25 15.45
CA SER A 51 -9.35 -4.61 14.18
C SER A 51 -7.97 -5.00 13.65
N CYS A 52 -7.88 -5.09 12.31
CA CYS A 52 -6.60 -5.29 11.65
C CYS A 52 -5.76 -3.99 11.69
N LEU A 53 -4.46 -4.13 11.64
CA LEU A 53 -3.50 -3.02 11.70
C LEU A 53 -3.83 -1.88 10.71
N PRO A 54 -4.21 -2.13 9.43
CA PRO A 54 -4.57 -1.05 8.50
C PRO A 54 -5.75 -0.19 8.95
N MET A 55 -6.73 -0.76 9.65
CA MET A 55 -7.86 0.02 10.20
C MET A 55 -7.44 0.86 11.40
N LYS A 56 -6.55 0.35 12.25
CA LYS A 56 -5.98 1.11 13.37
C LYS A 56 -5.18 2.30 12.85
N LEU A 57 -4.41 2.10 11.77
CA LEU A 57 -3.69 3.19 11.11
C LEU A 57 -4.63 4.22 10.48
N LEU A 58 -5.72 3.79 9.83
CA LEU A 58 -6.71 4.75 9.32
C LEU A 58 -7.21 5.68 10.42
N VAL A 59 -7.57 5.14 11.59
CA VAL A 59 -8.04 5.92 12.73
C VAL A 59 -6.94 6.83 13.26
N THR A 60 -5.72 6.31 13.42
CA THR A 60 -4.57 7.09 13.88
C THR A 60 -4.29 8.28 12.97
N HIS A 61 -4.25 8.06 11.66
CA HIS A 61 -4.07 9.11 10.67
C HIS A 61 -5.22 10.12 10.64
N ALA A 62 -6.45 9.66 10.79
CA ALA A 62 -7.62 10.56 10.83
C ALA A 62 -7.60 11.48 12.06
N VAL A 63 -7.29 10.91 13.23
CA VAL A 63 -7.17 11.68 14.49
C VAL A 63 -6.01 12.67 14.44
N SER A 64 -4.88 12.32 13.79
CA SER A 64 -3.75 13.24 13.65
C SER A 64 -4.08 14.50 12.83
N LEU A 65 -5.06 14.40 11.93
CA LEU A 65 -5.49 15.49 11.05
C LEU A 65 -6.63 16.35 11.64
N LYS A 66 -7.25 15.94 12.74
CA LYS A 66 -8.52 16.53 13.21
C LYS A 66 -8.49 18.04 13.42
N ASP A 67 -7.34 18.58 13.88
CA ASP A 67 -7.17 20.01 14.17
C ASP A 67 -6.49 20.78 13.02
N GLU A 68 -6.15 20.10 11.92
CA GLU A 68 -5.37 20.66 10.82
C GLU A 68 -6.20 20.92 9.56
N VAL A 69 -7.43 20.39 9.50
CA VAL A 69 -8.25 20.39 8.28
C VAL A 69 -9.71 20.73 8.56
N ASP A 70 -10.41 21.24 7.55
CA ASP A 70 -11.84 21.56 7.65
C ASP A 70 -12.72 20.35 7.37
N HIS A 71 -12.23 19.42 6.53
CA HIS A 71 -12.90 18.17 6.19
C HIS A 71 -11.92 17.00 6.15
N LEU A 72 -12.37 15.79 6.53
CA LEU A 72 -11.67 14.53 6.25
C LEU A 72 -12.33 13.80 5.09
N PHE A 73 -11.54 13.32 4.14
CA PHE A 73 -12.01 12.44 3.09
C PHE A 73 -11.83 10.98 3.49
N VAL A 74 -12.92 10.34 3.89
CA VAL A 74 -12.99 8.91 4.23
C VAL A 74 -14.21 8.31 3.53
N PRO A 75 -14.09 7.93 2.25
CA PRO A 75 -15.23 7.44 1.48
C PRO A 75 -15.71 6.08 2.03
N ARG A 76 -17.02 5.86 2.02
CA ARG A 76 -17.64 4.58 2.34
C ARG A 76 -17.56 3.65 1.12
N LEU A 77 -16.55 2.79 1.09
CA LEU A 77 -16.32 1.88 -0.03
C LEU A 77 -17.08 0.57 0.20
N VAL A 78 -18.15 0.37 -0.55
CA VAL A 78 -18.93 -0.86 -0.53
C VAL A 78 -18.52 -1.78 -1.68
N SER A 79 -18.39 -1.25 -2.87
CA SER A 79 -17.87 -1.96 -4.04
C SER A 79 -17.25 -0.98 -5.04
N LEU A 80 -16.08 -1.37 -5.56
CA LEU A 80 -15.40 -0.71 -6.68
C LEU A 80 -15.52 -1.51 -7.98
N HIS A 81 -16.31 -2.58 -7.96
CA HIS A 81 -16.58 -3.46 -9.09
C HIS A 81 -18.09 -3.77 -9.18
N ARG A 82 -18.55 -4.16 -10.38
CA ARG A 82 -19.98 -4.46 -10.62
C ARG A 82 -20.47 -5.73 -9.89
N THR A 83 -19.58 -6.66 -9.61
CA THR A 83 -19.89 -7.97 -9.03
C THR A 83 -19.36 -8.11 -7.60
N TYR A 84 -18.13 -7.68 -7.35
CA TYR A 84 -17.39 -7.98 -6.13
C TYR A 84 -17.52 -6.87 -5.08
N MET A 85 -17.50 -7.27 -3.81
CA MET A 85 -17.57 -6.35 -2.67
C MET A 85 -16.19 -6.03 -2.10
N MET A 86 -16.10 -4.87 -1.45
CA MET A 86 -15.00 -4.56 -0.55
C MET A 86 -15.17 -5.24 0.81
N CYS A 87 -14.09 -5.31 1.59
CA CYS A 87 -14.15 -5.74 2.98
C CYS A 87 -15.20 -4.93 3.77
N PRO A 88 -16.02 -5.54 4.64
CA PRO A 88 -17.01 -4.82 5.45
C PRO A 88 -16.43 -3.67 6.28
N LYS A 89 -15.16 -3.74 6.68
CA LYS A 89 -14.49 -2.66 7.41
C LYS A 89 -14.38 -1.37 6.59
N PHE A 90 -14.25 -1.44 5.27
CA PHE A 90 -14.29 -0.24 4.41
C PHE A 90 -15.66 0.42 4.39
N ARG A 91 -16.72 -0.36 4.53
CA ARG A 91 -18.09 0.16 4.65
C ARG A 91 -18.28 0.90 5.97
N GLY A 92 -17.73 0.40 7.07
CA GLY A 92 -17.81 1.02 8.39
C GLY A 92 -16.73 2.09 8.67
N ALA A 93 -15.75 2.24 7.80
CA ALA A 93 -14.60 3.12 8.03
C ALA A 93 -14.97 4.57 8.39
N PRO A 94 -15.90 5.26 7.69
CA PRO A 94 -16.26 6.64 8.05
C PRO A 94 -16.91 6.72 9.44
N ASP A 95 -17.70 5.72 9.83
CA ASP A 95 -18.39 5.72 11.12
C ASP A 95 -17.40 5.52 12.28
N ILE A 96 -16.42 4.63 12.10
CA ILE A 96 -15.33 4.41 13.05
C ILE A 96 -14.51 5.69 13.21
N VAL A 97 -14.16 6.35 12.10
CA VAL A 97 -13.41 7.62 12.14
C VAL A 97 -14.23 8.71 12.81
N ARG A 98 -15.55 8.82 12.55
CA ARG A 98 -16.43 9.80 13.18
C ARG A 98 -16.47 9.64 14.70
N LEU A 99 -16.54 8.40 15.18
CA LEU A 99 -16.47 8.09 16.60
C LEU A 99 -15.11 8.48 17.20
N ALA A 100 -14.03 8.14 16.52
CA ALA A 100 -12.67 8.41 17.00
C ALA A 100 -12.30 9.91 17.00
N THR A 101 -12.94 10.70 16.14
CA THR A 101 -12.79 12.17 16.09
C THR A 101 -13.86 12.89 16.89
N GLU A 102 -14.65 12.19 17.71
CA GLU A 102 -15.69 12.73 18.60
C GLU A 102 -16.75 13.57 17.87
N GLY A 103 -16.94 13.36 16.58
CA GLY A 103 -17.90 14.07 15.75
C GLY A 103 -17.57 15.54 15.46
N HIS A 104 -16.43 16.05 15.91
CA HIS A 104 -16.05 17.47 15.75
C HIS A 104 -15.62 17.84 14.34
N LEU A 105 -15.39 16.85 13.47
CA LEU A 105 -14.87 17.07 12.12
C LEU A 105 -15.86 16.63 11.05
N SER A 106 -16.02 17.46 10.03
CA SER A 106 -16.81 17.11 8.85
C SER A 106 -16.14 16.01 8.05
N ILE A 107 -16.84 14.88 7.85
CA ILE A 107 -16.32 13.74 7.08
C ILE A 107 -17.03 13.67 5.73
N ILE A 108 -16.24 13.69 4.66
CA ILE A 108 -16.71 13.42 3.29
C ILE A 108 -16.75 11.91 3.11
N ASP A 109 -17.91 11.31 3.39
CA ASP A 109 -18.15 9.86 3.48
C ASP A 109 -19.05 9.30 2.36
N GLU A 110 -19.05 9.93 1.18
CA GLU A 110 -19.91 9.49 0.08
C GLU A 110 -19.78 7.98 -0.16
N THR A 111 -20.94 7.33 -0.28
CA THR A 111 -21.01 5.88 -0.50
C THR A 111 -20.70 5.53 -1.96
N ILE A 112 -19.72 4.67 -2.17
CA ILE A 112 -19.32 4.16 -3.47
C ILE A 112 -19.69 2.66 -3.54
N ASP A 113 -20.78 2.35 -4.26
CA ASP A 113 -21.23 0.97 -4.54
C ASP A 113 -21.57 0.85 -6.02
N LEU A 114 -20.66 0.28 -6.80
CA LEU A 114 -20.82 0.11 -8.25
C LEU A 114 -21.74 -1.05 -8.64
N ARG A 115 -22.18 -1.88 -7.70
CA ARG A 115 -23.15 -2.98 -7.95
C ARG A 115 -24.57 -2.44 -8.11
N VAL A 116 -24.84 -1.28 -7.51
CA VAL A 116 -26.16 -0.65 -7.64
C VAL A 116 -26.30 -0.11 -9.07
N ARG A 117 -27.36 -0.52 -9.75
CA ARG A 117 -27.67 -0.08 -11.12
C ARG A 117 -27.72 1.45 -11.19
N GLY A 118 -27.00 1.99 -12.14
CA GLY A 118 -26.94 3.45 -12.34
C GLY A 118 -25.88 4.15 -11.50
N ASN A 119 -25.24 3.52 -10.52
CA ASN A 119 -24.10 4.08 -9.81
C ASN A 119 -22.81 3.98 -10.66
N SER A 120 -21.94 4.96 -10.49
CA SER A 120 -20.61 4.99 -11.08
C SER A 120 -19.69 5.85 -10.23
N LEU A 121 -18.38 5.65 -10.34
CA LEU A 121 -17.39 6.54 -9.72
C LEU A 121 -17.65 7.99 -10.10
N PHE A 122 -17.94 8.23 -11.37
CA PHE A 122 -18.30 9.55 -11.88
C PHE A 122 -19.43 10.20 -11.07
N ARG A 123 -20.54 9.48 -10.85
CA ARG A 123 -21.68 10.01 -10.07
C ARG A 123 -21.31 10.29 -8.62
N SER A 124 -20.54 9.41 -7.99
CA SER A 124 -20.10 9.61 -6.61
C SER A 124 -19.21 10.83 -6.47
N PHE A 125 -18.24 11.02 -7.37
CA PHE A 125 -17.38 12.20 -7.35
C PHE A 125 -18.11 13.49 -7.72
N LEU A 126 -19.11 13.45 -8.60
CA LEU A 126 -19.98 14.60 -8.83
C LEU A 126 -20.72 15.04 -7.55
N LYS A 127 -21.27 14.08 -6.79
CA LYS A 127 -21.94 14.37 -5.51
C LYS A 127 -20.96 14.95 -4.49
N ILE A 128 -19.74 14.41 -4.39
CA ILE A 128 -18.68 14.95 -3.54
C ILE A 128 -18.39 16.40 -3.92
N GLY A 129 -18.17 16.68 -5.19
CA GLY A 129 -17.92 18.06 -5.66
C GLY A 129 -19.08 19.01 -5.35
N GLN A 130 -20.32 18.58 -5.54
CA GLN A 130 -21.51 19.37 -5.22
C GLN A 130 -21.65 19.64 -3.71
N LYS A 131 -21.38 18.65 -2.86
CA LYS A 131 -21.35 18.83 -1.38
C LYS A 131 -20.29 19.87 -0.96
N LEU A 132 -19.23 20.01 -1.74
CA LEU A 132 -18.15 21.00 -1.54
C LEU A 132 -18.41 22.33 -2.28
N GLY A 133 -19.63 22.57 -2.76
CA GLY A 133 -20.05 23.83 -3.40
C GLY A 133 -19.60 23.97 -4.85
N ALA A 134 -19.09 22.93 -5.50
CA ALA A 134 -18.72 22.97 -6.90
C ALA A 134 -19.92 22.74 -7.83
N SER A 135 -19.95 23.39 -8.98
CA SER A 135 -20.89 23.10 -10.05
C SER A 135 -20.63 21.72 -10.66
N LYS A 136 -21.63 21.14 -11.33
CA LYS A 136 -21.46 19.86 -12.06
C LYS A 136 -20.34 19.93 -13.10
N LYS A 137 -20.15 21.09 -13.76
CA LYS A 137 -19.11 21.29 -14.78
C LYS A 137 -17.71 21.27 -14.16
N GLU A 138 -17.53 21.94 -13.04
CA GLU A 138 -16.26 21.96 -12.29
C GLU A 138 -15.94 20.57 -11.74
N ALA A 139 -16.89 19.91 -11.08
CA ALA A 139 -16.70 18.57 -10.55
C ALA A 139 -16.37 17.54 -11.64
N LYS A 140 -17.01 17.65 -12.83
CA LYS A 140 -16.67 16.82 -14.00
C LYS A 140 -15.26 17.06 -14.48
N ARG A 141 -14.85 18.33 -14.63
CA ARG A 141 -13.49 18.69 -15.07
C ARG A 141 -12.45 18.15 -14.08
N ALA A 142 -12.65 18.41 -12.79
CA ALA A 142 -11.76 17.95 -11.73
C ALA A 142 -11.59 16.42 -11.72
N LEU A 143 -12.69 15.67 -11.93
CA LEU A 143 -12.61 14.22 -11.99
C LEU A 143 -11.83 13.74 -13.23
N VAL A 144 -12.07 14.31 -14.41
CA VAL A 144 -11.32 13.94 -15.62
C VAL A 144 -9.81 14.18 -15.43
N THR A 145 -9.43 15.34 -14.87
CA THR A 145 -8.02 15.62 -14.57
C THR A 145 -7.46 14.63 -13.52
N GLY A 146 -8.25 14.30 -12.50
CA GLY A 146 -7.88 13.29 -11.50
C GLY A 146 -7.68 11.89 -12.09
N GLU A 147 -8.57 11.46 -13.00
CA GLU A 147 -8.43 10.17 -13.70
C GLU A 147 -7.17 10.13 -14.58
N GLN A 148 -6.86 11.22 -15.29
CA GLN A 148 -5.63 11.34 -16.08
C GLN A 148 -4.38 11.25 -15.20
N SER A 149 -4.38 11.92 -14.02
CA SER A 149 -3.32 11.82 -13.04
C SER A 149 -3.13 10.38 -12.54
N TYR A 150 -4.23 9.69 -12.25
CA TYR A 150 -4.21 8.29 -11.83
C TYR A 150 -3.64 7.34 -12.89
N LEU A 151 -4.07 7.49 -14.14
CA LEU A 151 -3.60 6.67 -15.26
C LEU A 151 -2.10 6.90 -15.54
N LYS A 152 -1.65 8.16 -15.47
CA LYS A 152 -0.23 8.51 -15.57
C LYS A 152 0.57 7.85 -14.45
N PHE A 153 0.13 7.99 -13.19
CA PHE A 153 0.76 7.37 -12.04
C PHE A 153 0.85 5.85 -12.19
N LYS A 154 -0.24 5.20 -12.63
CA LYS A 154 -0.26 3.74 -12.86
C LYS A 154 0.71 3.31 -13.95
N LYS A 155 0.84 4.08 -15.03
CA LYS A 155 1.78 3.79 -16.13
C LYS A 155 3.24 3.86 -15.69
N GLU A 156 3.58 4.82 -14.81
CA GLU A 156 4.93 5.01 -14.30
C GLU A 156 5.25 4.07 -13.12
N TRP A 157 4.29 3.30 -12.63
CA TRP A 157 4.40 2.58 -11.37
C TRP A 157 5.55 1.57 -11.34
N ASN A 158 5.74 0.79 -12.40
CA ASN A 158 6.81 -0.21 -12.47
C ASN A 158 8.20 0.41 -12.34
N ASP A 159 8.42 1.53 -13.01
CA ASP A 159 9.69 2.25 -12.93
C ASP A 159 9.87 2.85 -11.53
N ARG A 160 8.81 3.44 -10.97
CA ARG A 160 8.85 4.01 -9.62
C ARG A 160 9.20 2.97 -8.56
N ILE A 161 8.55 1.80 -8.57
CA ILE A 161 8.77 0.79 -7.52
C ILE A 161 10.20 0.24 -7.51
N ASN A 162 10.88 0.20 -8.66
CA ASN A 162 12.24 -0.31 -8.75
C ASN A 162 13.32 0.76 -8.60
N GLN A 163 13.02 2.01 -8.93
CA GLN A 163 13.99 3.10 -8.95
C GLN A 163 13.93 4.00 -7.71
N LEU A 164 12.74 4.23 -7.13
CA LEU A 164 12.57 5.17 -6.04
C LEU A 164 12.65 4.49 -4.66
N PRO A 165 13.12 5.20 -3.62
CA PRO A 165 12.95 4.79 -2.24
C PRO A 165 11.46 4.67 -1.89
N ALA A 166 11.11 3.77 -0.96
CA ALA A 166 9.70 3.52 -0.59
C ALA A 166 8.97 4.80 -0.14
N LYS A 167 9.65 5.69 0.60
CA LYS A 167 9.12 6.98 1.04
C LYS A 167 8.72 7.93 -0.10
N ASP A 168 9.33 7.78 -1.28
CA ASP A 168 9.16 8.67 -2.43
C ASP A 168 8.19 8.11 -3.47
N LEU A 169 7.72 6.85 -3.30
CA LEU A 169 6.82 6.19 -4.26
C LEU A 169 5.53 6.98 -4.51
N PHE A 170 5.01 7.67 -3.50
CA PHE A 170 3.75 8.42 -3.57
C PHE A 170 3.94 9.94 -3.68
N GLN A 171 5.18 10.41 -3.87
CA GLN A 171 5.41 11.80 -4.19
C GLN A 171 5.02 12.06 -5.66
N VAL A 172 3.88 12.71 -5.84
CA VAL A 172 3.43 13.17 -7.16
C VAL A 172 3.91 14.59 -7.35
N ASN A 173 4.88 14.79 -8.23
CA ASN A 173 5.19 16.13 -8.73
C ASN A 173 4.05 16.56 -9.65
N ILE A 174 3.05 17.21 -9.07
CA ILE A 174 2.04 17.94 -9.84
C ILE A 174 2.74 19.22 -10.29
N PRO A 175 2.77 19.55 -11.60
CA PRO A 175 3.22 20.85 -12.03
C PRO A 175 2.31 21.89 -11.38
N THR A 176 2.80 22.60 -10.38
CA THR A 176 2.17 23.82 -9.91
C THR A 176 2.12 24.78 -11.07
N PRO A 177 0.98 25.46 -11.33
CA PRO A 177 0.95 26.55 -12.31
C PRO A 177 2.01 27.57 -11.86
N SER A 178 2.95 27.83 -12.75
CA SER A 178 4.11 28.67 -12.55
C SER A 178 3.74 30.00 -11.90
N LYS A 179 4.10 30.20 -10.64
CA LYS A 179 4.36 31.53 -10.07
C LYS A 179 5.85 31.67 -9.96
N GLU A 180 6.34 32.72 -10.59
CA GLU A 180 7.75 33.09 -10.72
C GLU A 180 8.51 33.08 -9.39
N ASN A 181 9.70 32.52 -9.46
CA ASN A 181 10.72 32.50 -8.43
C ASN A 181 11.09 33.91 -7.94
N LYS A 182 11.06 34.08 -6.62
CA LYS A 182 12.04 34.93 -5.94
C LYS A 182 12.77 34.07 -4.90
N SER A 183 14.00 33.79 -5.23
CA SER A 183 14.99 33.11 -4.40
C SER A 183 15.21 33.82 -3.08
N LYS A 184 15.09 33.10 -1.94
CA LYS A 184 15.78 33.45 -0.70
C LYS A 184 16.66 32.28 -0.27
N LYS A 185 17.97 32.56 -0.27
CA LYS A 185 19.00 31.72 0.35
C LYS A 185 18.67 31.53 1.83
N ILE A 186 18.62 30.29 2.29
CA ILE A 186 18.62 29.94 3.71
C ILE A 186 19.92 29.19 3.98
N SER A 187 20.73 29.77 4.85
CA SER A 187 22.00 29.22 5.36
C SER A 187 21.70 28.10 6.38
N PRO A 188 22.56 27.09 6.51
CA PRO A 188 22.35 26.00 7.46
C PRO A 188 22.66 26.43 8.91
N PRO A 189 22.00 25.89 9.92
CA PRO A 189 22.37 26.13 11.32
C PRO A 189 23.56 25.29 11.74
N LEU A 190 24.41 25.92 12.52
CA LEU A 190 25.62 25.39 13.14
C LEU A 190 25.32 24.28 14.16
N ALA A 191 26.22 23.32 14.19
CA ALA A 191 26.33 22.29 15.21
C ALA A 191 26.68 22.88 16.57
N GLY A 192 25.92 22.47 17.60
CA GLY A 192 26.28 22.67 19.01
C GLY A 192 26.13 21.34 19.73
N GLY A 193 27.23 20.80 20.20
CA GLY A 193 27.25 19.57 20.96
C GLY A 193 26.98 19.84 22.45
N GLU A 194 26.35 18.85 23.10
CA GLU A 194 26.53 18.62 24.53
C GLU A 194 26.57 17.13 24.85
N LYS A 195 27.54 16.78 25.69
CA LYS A 195 27.82 15.44 26.22
C LYS A 195 26.86 15.18 27.38
N GLY A 196 26.31 13.99 27.43
CA GLY A 196 25.62 13.45 28.60
C GLY A 196 26.07 12.00 28.82
N GLU A 197 26.64 11.77 29.99
CA GLU A 197 27.22 10.52 30.48
C GLU A 197 26.17 9.46 30.80
N GLY A 198 26.55 8.21 30.54
CA GLY A 198 26.39 7.07 31.44
C GLY A 198 25.05 6.35 31.47
N ASP A 199 25.04 5.12 30.94
CA ASP A 199 24.79 3.95 31.79
C ASP A 199 25.19 2.66 31.05
N LEU A 200 25.97 1.85 31.77
CA LEU A 200 26.39 0.51 31.39
C LEU A 200 25.18 -0.42 31.34
N TYR A 201 24.91 -1.01 30.20
CA TYR A 201 24.20 -2.29 30.14
C TYR A 201 25.06 -3.34 29.48
N LEU A 202 25.21 -4.43 30.24
CA LEU A 202 25.97 -5.62 29.96
C LEU A 202 25.70 -6.16 28.56
N SER A 203 26.75 -6.23 27.77
CA SER A 203 26.79 -6.90 26.47
C SER A 203 26.68 -8.41 26.68
N THR A 204 25.54 -8.99 26.34
CA THR A 204 25.49 -10.42 25.98
C THR A 204 26.26 -10.62 24.69
N PRO A 205 27.14 -11.63 24.59
CA PRO A 205 27.86 -11.89 23.33
C PRO A 205 26.88 -12.24 22.26
N ALA A 206 26.81 -11.42 21.20
CA ALA A 206 26.14 -11.77 19.97
C ALA A 206 26.80 -13.04 19.43
N LEU A 207 26.02 -14.10 19.31
CA LEU A 207 26.36 -15.27 18.49
C LEU A 207 26.57 -14.76 17.07
N THR A 208 27.82 -14.48 16.72
CA THR A 208 28.23 -14.24 15.35
C THR A 208 28.05 -15.56 14.59
N LEU A 209 26.94 -15.64 13.88
CA LEU A 209 26.80 -16.62 12.80
C LEU A 209 27.97 -16.41 11.81
N PRO A 210 28.64 -17.48 11.38
CA PRO A 210 29.81 -17.36 10.52
C PRO A 210 29.42 -16.60 9.26
N HIS A 211 30.07 -15.45 9.03
CA HIS A 211 30.03 -14.76 7.75
C HIS A 211 30.36 -15.75 6.64
N ARG A 212 29.45 -15.94 5.72
CA ARG A 212 29.64 -16.74 4.49
C ARG A 212 30.90 -16.26 3.79
N ARG A 213 32.01 -17.04 3.94
CA ARG A 213 33.21 -16.87 3.13
C ARG A 213 32.91 -17.25 1.69
N GLY A 214 33.14 -16.32 0.77
CA GLY A 214 33.55 -16.62 -0.60
C GLY A 214 32.44 -17.05 -1.56
N ARG A 215 31.42 -16.20 -1.79
CA ARG A 215 30.75 -16.24 -3.10
C ARG A 215 31.64 -15.54 -4.13
N LYS A 216 32.15 -16.30 -5.11
CA LYS A 216 32.66 -15.73 -6.35
C LYS A 216 31.56 -14.85 -6.94
N ASN A 217 31.85 -13.57 -7.21
CA ASN A 217 30.97 -12.66 -7.91
C ASN A 217 30.75 -13.13 -9.36
N ILE A 218 29.93 -14.14 -9.54
CA ILE A 218 29.28 -14.39 -10.81
C ILE A 218 28.15 -13.36 -10.83
N ILE A 219 28.15 -12.44 -11.78
CA ILE A 219 27.05 -11.51 -12.01
C ILE A 219 25.83 -12.39 -12.40
N LYS A 220 25.12 -12.89 -11.41
CA LYS A 220 23.82 -13.57 -11.61
C LYS A 220 22.80 -12.46 -11.92
N ALA A 221 21.95 -12.68 -12.92
CA ALA A 221 20.80 -11.80 -13.13
C ALA A 221 20.02 -11.63 -11.81
N PRO A 222 19.51 -10.42 -11.51
CA PRO A 222 18.78 -10.17 -10.27
C PRO A 222 17.61 -11.15 -10.14
N LEU A 223 17.35 -11.61 -8.92
CA LEU A 223 16.18 -12.43 -8.65
C LEU A 223 14.93 -11.57 -8.77
N ARG A 224 13.95 -12.05 -9.52
CA ARG A 224 12.68 -11.38 -9.71
C ARG A 224 11.64 -11.95 -8.74
N VAL A 225 11.22 -11.17 -7.74
CA VAL A 225 10.29 -11.62 -6.71
C VAL A 225 9.00 -10.81 -6.76
N ALA A 226 7.88 -11.53 -6.79
CA ALA A 226 6.56 -10.92 -6.74
C ALA A 226 6.14 -10.67 -5.28
N PHE A 227 5.86 -9.40 -4.95
CA PHE A 227 5.23 -9.02 -3.69
C PHE A 227 3.74 -8.78 -3.95
N VAL A 228 2.90 -9.59 -3.34
CA VAL A 228 1.46 -9.60 -3.54
C VAL A 228 0.74 -9.35 -2.21
N GLY A 229 -0.29 -8.53 -2.22
CA GLY A 229 -1.06 -8.18 -1.04
C GLY A 229 -1.96 -6.99 -1.30
N HIS A 230 -2.65 -6.55 -0.27
CA HIS A 230 -3.37 -5.28 -0.36
C HIS A 230 -2.40 -4.11 -0.57
N PRO A 231 -2.79 -3.05 -1.30
CA PRO A 231 -1.91 -1.88 -1.52
C PRO A 231 -1.32 -1.30 -0.23
N TYR A 232 -2.09 -1.25 0.84
CA TYR A 232 -1.60 -0.79 2.14
C TYR A 232 -0.61 -1.76 2.81
N ASN A 233 -0.71 -3.08 2.59
CA ASN A 233 0.30 -4.02 3.07
C ASN A 233 1.59 -3.91 2.27
N LEU A 234 1.49 -3.57 0.99
CA LEU A 234 2.64 -3.41 0.10
C LEU A 234 3.39 -2.09 0.33
N PHE A 235 2.68 -0.99 0.57
CA PHE A 235 3.25 0.36 0.41
C PHE A 235 3.22 1.22 1.67
N ASP A 236 2.56 0.76 2.74
CA ASP A 236 2.57 1.45 4.02
C ASP A 236 3.74 0.96 4.88
N ASN A 237 4.73 1.84 5.08
CA ASN A 237 5.93 1.49 5.85
C ASN A 237 5.63 1.31 7.34
N ASP A 238 4.56 1.89 7.86
CA ASP A 238 4.11 1.67 9.23
C ASP A 238 3.55 0.24 9.40
N ILE A 239 3.02 -0.36 8.32
CA ILE A 239 2.59 -1.76 8.27
C ILE A 239 3.78 -2.68 7.99
N ASN A 240 4.42 -2.52 6.84
CA ASN A 240 5.34 -3.50 6.26
C ASN A 240 6.81 -3.34 6.72
N LYS A 241 7.09 -2.33 7.55
CA LYS A 241 8.42 -2.04 8.09
C LYS A 241 9.49 -1.88 6.99
N ASP A 242 9.08 -1.33 5.86
CA ASP A 242 9.94 -1.02 4.72
C ASP A 242 10.52 -2.28 4.01
N ILE A 243 9.72 -3.35 3.96
CA ILE A 243 10.12 -4.65 3.38
C ILE A 243 10.60 -4.54 1.92
N LEU A 244 10.01 -3.64 1.13
CA LEU A 244 10.40 -3.45 -0.27
C LEU A 244 11.81 -2.86 -0.39
N THR A 245 12.20 -1.94 0.51
CA THR A 245 13.58 -1.45 0.56
C THR A 245 14.55 -2.54 1.02
N MET A 246 14.15 -3.39 1.98
CA MET A 246 14.97 -4.55 2.38
C MET A 246 15.21 -5.47 1.18
N ALA A 247 14.18 -5.79 0.40
CA ALA A 247 14.29 -6.64 -0.78
C ALA A 247 15.23 -6.01 -1.84
N LYS A 248 15.12 -4.70 -2.10
CA LYS A 248 16.03 -3.99 -3.01
C LYS A 248 17.48 -4.05 -2.54
N ASN A 249 17.73 -3.89 -1.25
CA ASN A 249 19.08 -3.97 -0.67
C ASN A 249 19.70 -5.37 -0.81
N LEU A 250 18.87 -6.41 -0.93
CA LEU A 250 19.29 -7.78 -1.27
C LEU A 250 19.50 -8.01 -2.79
N GLY A 251 19.33 -6.98 -3.61
CA GLY A 251 19.45 -7.09 -5.07
C GLY A 251 18.25 -7.75 -5.74
N ILE A 252 17.09 -7.76 -5.10
CA ILE A 252 15.85 -8.35 -5.63
C ILE A 252 15.15 -7.32 -6.52
N GLU A 253 14.82 -7.71 -7.75
CA GLU A 253 13.88 -6.99 -8.62
C GLU A 253 12.45 -7.25 -8.14
N ILE A 254 11.70 -6.17 -7.87
CA ILE A 254 10.36 -6.23 -7.31
C ILE A 254 9.31 -6.13 -8.42
N VAL A 255 8.33 -7.04 -8.42
CA VAL A 255 7.09 -6.93 -9.18
C VAL A 255 5.89 -7.01 -8.25
N THR A 256 4.79 -6.33 -8.59
CA THR A 256 3.59 -6.29 -7.73
C THR A 256 2.32 -6.56 -8.53
N SER A 257 1.23 -6.86 -7.82
CA SER A 257 -0.11 -7.07 -8.40
C SER A 257 -0.63 -5.88 -9.19
N ASP A 258 -0.18 -4.66 -8.87
CA ASP A 258 -0.65 -3.43 -9.53
C ASP A 258 -0.22 -3.32 -11.01
N LEU A 259 0.72 -4.18 -11.44
CA LEU A 259 1.15 -4.28 -12.83
C LEU A 259 0.16 -5.06 -13.70
N LEU A 260 -0.73 -5.85 -13.10
CA LEU A 260 -1.67 -6.70 -13.83
C LEU A 260 -2.94 -5.95 -14.20
N SER A 261 -3.42 -6.21 -15.42
CA SER A 261 -4.74 -5.75 -15.85
C SER A 261 -5.85 -6.63 -15.26
N GLU A 262 -7.08 -6.10 -15.19
CA GLU A 262 -8.24 -6.89 -14.76
C GLU A 262 -8.44 -8.16 -15.61
N LYS A 263 -8.17 -8.07 -16.92
CA LYS A 263 -8.28 -9.21 -17.85
C LYS A 263 -7.26 -10.30 -17.52
N GLU A 264 -6.05 -9.94 -17.14
CA GLU A 264 -5.03 -10.90 -16.71
C GLU A 264 -5.42 -11.57 -15.41
N ILE A 265 -5.91 -10.81 -14.45
CA ILE A 265 -6.42 -11.32 -13.18
C ILE A 265 -7.57 -12.31 -13.43
N ASP A 266 -8.59 -11.94 -14.23
CA ASP A 266 -9.73 -12.78 -14.57
C ASP A 266 -9.31 -14.11 -15.21
N ARG A 267 -8.35 -14.05 -16.13
CA ARG A 267 -7.82 -15.27 -16.78
C ARG A 267 -7.21 -16.23 -15.76
N GLN A 268 -6.54 -15.72 -14.73
CA GLN A 268 -5.88 -16.56 -13.74
C GLN A 268 -6.85 -17.25 -12.77
N ILE A 269 -8.03 -16.67 -12.56
CA ILE A 269 -9.04 -17.18 -11.63
C ILE A 269 -10.22 -17.85 -12.30
N SER A 270 -10.29 -17.84 -13.64
CA SER A 270 -11.42 -18.42 -14.41
C SER A 270 -11.70 -19.90 -14.10
N ASP A 271 -10.63 -20.65 -13.81
CA ASP A 271 -10.69 -22.09 -13.56
C ASP A 271 -10.88 -22.46 -12.10
N LEU A 272 -11.09 -21.47 -11.23
CA LEU A 272 -11.29 -21.73 -9.81
C LEU A 272 -12.68 -22.33 -9.56
N SER A 273 -12.72 -23.40 -8.79
CA SER A 273 -13.97 -24.10 -8.43
C SER A 273 -14.91 -23.27 -7.53
N LYS A 274 -14.41 -22.19 -6.95
CA LYS A 274 -15.17 -21.28 -6.09
C LYS A 274 -14.90 -19.83 -6.47
N GLU A 275 -15.95 -19.06 -6.56
CA GLU A 275 -15.87 -17.62 -6.79
C GLU A 275 -15.30 -16.90 -5.57
N ILE A 276 -14.41 -15.93 -5.80
CA ILE A 276 -13.84 -15.08 -4.76
C ILE A 276 -14.71 -13.84 -4.64
N TYR A 277 -15.41 -13.75 -3.53
CA TYR A 277 -16.44 -12.74 -3.28
C TYR A 277 -15.90 -11.30 -3.15
N TRP A 278 -14.68 -11.15 -2.63
CA TRP A 278 -14.08 -9.83 -2.39
C TRP A 278 -13.20 -9.38 -3.55
N SER A 279 -13.39 -8.14 -3.99
CA SER A 279 -12.62 -7.54 -5.11
C SER A 279 -11.10 -7.60 -4.88
N SER A 280 -10.63 -7.21 -3.71
CA SER A 280 -9.21 -7.30 -3.35
C SER A 280 -8.71 -8.75 -3.26
N GLY A 281 -9.55 -9.65 -2.76
CA GLY A 281 -9.23 -11.09 -2.71
C GLY A 281 -9.04 -11.67 -4.11
N ARG A 282 -9.91 -11.31 -5.04
CA ARG A 282 -9.79 -11.69 -6.46
C ARG A 282 -8.48 -11.19 -7.07
N GLU A 283 -8.13 -9.93 -6.85
CA GLU A 283 -6.88 -9.34 -7.34
C GLU A 283 -5.66 -10.06 -6.76
N ILE A 284 -5.64 -10.31 -5.46
CA ILE A 284 -4.54 -11.00 -4.77
C ILE A 284 -4.37 -12.43 -5.30
N VAL A 285 -5.45 -13.20 -5.40
CA VAL A 285 -5.38 -14.59 -5.86
C VAL A 285 -4.99 -14.66 -7.33
N GLY A 286 -5.57 -13.80 -8.17
CA GLY A 286 -5.20 -13.72 -9.59
C GLY A 286 -3.73 -13.38 -9.80
N ALA A 287 -3.21 -12.41 -9.04
CA ALA A 287 -1.80 -12.05 -9.07
C ALA A 287 -0.90 -13.19 -8.57
N LEU A 288 -1.27 -13.84 -7.47
CA LEU A 288 -0.54 -15.00 -6.96
C LEU A 288 -0.43 -16.11 -8.01
N PHE A 289 -1.55 -16.51 -8.61
CA PHE A 289 -1.51 -17.56 -9.64
C PHE A 289 -0.76 -17.12 -10.89
N HIS A 290 -0.87 -15.85 -11.29
CA HIS A 290 -0.06 -15.33 -12.40
C HIS A 290 1.43 -15.51 -12.13
N PHE A 291 1.93 -15.06 -11.00
CA PHE A 291 3.34 -15.14 -10.67
C PHE A 291 3.82 -16.55 -10.33
N LEU A 292 2.98 -17.38 -9.72
CA LEU A 292 3.31 -18.78 -9.43
C LEU A 292 3.37 -19.66 -10.69
N ARG A 293 2.65 -19.29 -11.77
CA ARG A 293 2.71 -19.99 -13.07
C ARG A 293 3.83 -19.50 -13.95
N GLY A 294 4.44 -18.36 -13.65
CA GLY A 294 5.58 -17.80 -14.39
C GLY A 294 5.78 -16.32 -14.10
N GLY A 295 6.87 -15.76 -14.59
CA GLY A 295 7.15 -14.33 -14.49
C GLY A 295 7.79 -13.87 -13.18
N ALA A 296 8.02 -14.79 -12.23
CA ALA A 296 8.77 -14.52 -11.00
C ALA A 296 9.60 -15.74 -10.58
N ASP A 297 10.67 -15.52 -9.85
CA ASP A 297 11.50 -16.56 -9.24
C ASP A 297 10.97 -16.99 -7.88
N GLY A 298 10.21 -16.14 -7.21
CA GLY A 298 9.54 -16.39 -5.95
C GLY A 298 8.37 -15.44 -5.72
N VAL A 299 7.47 -15.79 -4.81
CA VAL A 299 6.31 -14.98 -4.46
C VAL A 299 6.23 -14.77 -2.95
N VAL A 300 6.07 -13.51 -2.53
CA VAL A 300 5.86 -13.10 -1.14
C VAL A 300 4.45 -12.55 -1.00
N PHE A 301 3.63 -13.19 -0.17
CA PHE A 301 2.29 -12.70 0.16
C PHE A 301 2.33 -11.91 1.46
N LEU A 302 2.01 -10.62 1.39
CA LEU A 302 1.99 -9.69 2.51
C LEU A 302 0.57 -9.56 3.07
N THR A 303 0.40 -9.87 4.35
CA THR A 303 -0.89 -9.86 5.04
C THR A 303 -0.82 -9.08 6.34
N SER A 304 -1.97 -8.66 6.86
CA SER A 304 -2.07 -8.06 8.20
C SER A 304 -2.76 -9.02 9.16
N PHE A 305 -2.21 -9.17 10.35
CA PHE A 305 -2.86 -9.93 11.43
C PHE A 305 -4.27 -9.39 11.70
N LYS A 306 -5.20 -10.28 12.03
CA LYS A 306 -6.65 -9.97 12.16
C LYS A 306 -7.33 -9.51 10.84
N CYS A 307 -6.70 -9.67 9.67
CA CYS A 307 -7.40 -9.53 8.40
C CYS A 307 -8.16 -10.83 8.07
N GLY A 308 -9.49 -10.82 8.24
CA GLY A 308 -10.30 -12.02 8.00
C GLY A 308 -10.28 -12.47 6.54
N ILE A 309 -10.24 -11.55 5.59
CA ILE A 309 -10.12 -11.87 4.17
C ILE A 309 -8.81 -12.57 3.89
N ASP A 310 -7.68 -12.01 4.33
CA ASP A 310 -6.36 -12.59 4.08
C ASP A 310 -6.21 -13.97 4.71
N ALA A 311 -6.79 -14.20 5.90
CA ALA A 311 -6.79 -15.51 6.55
C ALA A 311 -7.51 -16.57 5.69
N LEU A 312 -8.67 -16.22 5.13
CA LEU A 312 -9.40 -17.10 4.21
C LEU A 312 -8.63 -17.33 2.91
N LEU A 313 -8.04 -16.29 2.35
CA LEU A 313 -7.25 -16.38 1.12
C LEU A 313 -6.02 -17.27 1.30
N GLN A 314 -5.33 -17.19 2.45
CA GLN A 314 -4.18 -18.06 2.73
C GLN A 314 -4.55 -19.53 2.67
N GLU A 315 -5.66 -19.92 3.32
CA GLU A 315 -6.13 -21.31 3.29
C GLU A 315 -6.59 -21.74 1.90
N PHE A 316 -7.27 -20.86 1.18
CA PHE A 316 -7.69 -21.12 -0.20
C PHE A 316 -6.48 -21.36 -1.10
N ILE A 317 -5.46 -20.50 -1.04
CA ILE A 317 -4.24 -20.61 -1.84
C ILE A 317 -3.48 -21.89 -1.51
N LYS A 318 -3.26 -22.19 -0.22
CA LYS A 318 -2.59 -23.42 0.23
C LYS A 318 -3.27 -24.68 -0.31
N ARG A 319 -4.61 -24.72 -0.27
CA ARG A 319 -5.40 -25.86 -0.79
C ARG A 319 -5.30 -25.96 -2.31
N SER A 320 -5.43 -24.82 -3.01
CA SER A 320 -5.33 -24.79 -4.47
C SER A 320 -3.96 -25.27 -4.96
N LEU A 321 -2.88 -24.84 -4.31
CA LEU A 321 -1.54 -25.29 -4.63
C LEU A 321 -1.34 -26.81 -4.40
N LYS A 322 -1.91 -27.37 -3.32
CA LYS A 322 -1.86 -28.82 -3.06
C LYS A 322 -2.58 -29.63 -4.14
N VAL A 323 -3.77 -29.18 -4.55
CA VAL A 323 -4.55 -29.87 -5.60
C VAL A 323 -3.86 -29.82 -6.95
N GLN A 324 -3.13 -28.76 -7.27
CA GLN A 324 -2.39 -28.61 -8.52
C GLN A 324 -0.99 -29.27 -8.52
N GLY A 325 -0.70 -30.13 -7.55
CA GLY A 325 0.59 -30.81 -7.44
C GLY A 325 1.71 -29.97 -6.85
N GLY A 326 1.36 -28.86 -6.17
CA GLY A 326 2.31 -27.89 -5.61
C GLY A 326 2.80 -26.85 -6.62
N SER A 327 3.49 -25.85 -6.13
CA SER A 327 4.18 -24.86 -6.98
C SER A 327 5.67 -25.21 -7.06
N SER A 328 6.21 -25.12 -8.24
CA SER A 328 7.66 -25.19 -8.43
C SER A 328 8.36 -23.89 -8.01
N ILE A 329 7.61 -22.81 -7.73
CA ILE A 329 8.11 -21.49 -7.36
C ILE A 329 7.98 -21.32 -5.84
N PRO A 330 9.04 -20.90 -5.11
CA PRO A 330 8.99 -20.63 -3.69
C PRO A 330 7.91 -19.61 -3.33
N PHE A 331 7.20 -19.87 -2.22
CA PHE A 331 6.12 -19.04 -1.72
C PHE A 331 6.29 -18.76 -0.24
N LEU A 332 6.35 -17.48 0.13
CA LEU A 332 6.48 -16.99 1.50
C LEU A 332 5.26 -16.17 1.89
N VAL A 333 4.75 -16.37 3.10
CA VAL A 333 3.73 -15.50 3.70
C VAL A 333 4.34 -14.71 4.85
N LEU A 334 4.19 -13.39 4.80
CA LEU A 334 4.59 -12.48 5.87
C LEU A 334 3.33 -11.79 6.42
N SER A 335 3.08 -11.99 7.71
CA SER A 335 1.96 -11.36 8.42
C SER A 335 2.49 -10.27 9.34
N PHE A 336 1.88 -9.08 9.26
CA PHE A 336 2.26 -7.91 10.04
C PHE A 336 1.27 -7.62 11.14
N ASP A 337 1.80 -7.26 12.30
CA ASP A 337 1.08 -6.70 13.43
C ASP A 337 1.84 -5.49 14.01
N GLU A 338 1.35 -4.95 15.11
CA GLU A 338 1.95 -3.80 15.79
C GLU A 338 3.35 -4.10 16.36
N HIS A 339 3.64 -5.39 16.62
CA HIS A 339 4.87 -5.87 17.26
C HIS A 339 5.88 -6.43 16.25
N THR A 340 5.52 -6.46 14.97
CA THR A 340 6.41 -6.99 13.92
C THR A 340 7.71 -6.20 13.85
N GLY A 341 8.82 -6.88 14.13
CA GLY A 341 10.18 -6.31 14.09
C GLY A 341 10.81 -6.40 12.71
N ARG A 342 11.63 -5.39 12.40
CA ARG A 342 12.34 -5.26 11.12
C ARG A 342 13.35 -6.40 10.91
N GLU A 343 14.09 -6.75 11.95
CA GLU A 343 15.15 -7.77 11.94
C GLU A 343 14.58 -9.16 11.61
N GLY A 344 13.44 -9.50 12.21
CA GLY A 344 12.78 -10.78 11.92
C GLY A 344 12.25 -10.87 10.49
N LEU A 345 11.85 -9.76 9.88
CA LEU A 345 11.47 -9.71 8.47
C LEU A 345 12.68 -9.89 7.56
N MET A 346 13.80 -9.23 7.88
CA MET A 346 15.03 -9.33 7.11
C MET A 346 15.54 -10.78 7.08
N THR A 347 15.62 -11.43 8.24
CA THR A 347 16.06 -12.85 8.33
C THR A 347 15.18 -13.78 7.49
N ARG A 348 13.86 -13.58 7.50
CA ARG A 348 12.92 -14.38 6.67
C ARG A 348 13.12 -14.12 5.19
N LEU A 349 13.38 -12.88 4.80
CA LEU A 349 13.59 -12.50 3.41
C LEU A 349 14.92 -13.06 2.87
N GLU A 350 16.00 -13.01 3.67
CA GLU A 350 17.29 -13.64 3.36
C GLU A 350 17.16 -15.15 3.21
N ALA A 351 16.50 -15.81 4.15
CA ALA A 351 16.23 -17.25 4.05
C ALA A 351 15.40 -17.60 2.80
N PHE A 352 14.44 -16.77 2.46
CA PHE A 352 13.63 -16.96 1.26
C PHE A 352 14.45 -16.79 -0.02
N GLN A 353 15.36 -15.82 -0.06
CA GLN A 353 16.32 -15.67 -1.16
C GLN A 353 17.19 -16.93 -1.33
N ASP A 354 17.71 -17.47 -0.24
CA ASP A 354 18.51 -18.71 -0.26
C ASP A 354 17.72 -19.90 -0.83
N VAL A 355 16.43 -20.02 -0.48
CA VAL A 355 15.54 -21.06 -1.03
C VAL A 355 15.37 -20.89 -2.55
N ILE A 356 15.15 -19.67 -3.03
CA ILE A 356 15.00 -19.40 -4.47
C ILE A 356 16.29 -19.77 -5.21
N GLU A 357 17.45 -19.32 -4.71
CA GLU A 357 18.74 -19.61 -5.34
C GLU A 357 19.02 -21.10 -5.39
N SER A 358 18.80 -21.83 -4.29
CA SER A 358 18.99 -23.29 -4.23
C SER A 358 18.10 -24.04 -5.24
N GLN A 359 16.84 -23.63 -5.37
CA GLN A 359 15.94 -24.23 -6.35
C GLN A 359 16.35 -23.94 -7.79
N LYS A 360 16.85 -22.74 -8.09
CA LYS A 360 17.37 -22.41 -9.43
C LYS A 360 18.59 -23.25 -9.78
N GLU A 361 19.48 -23.48 -8.84
CA GLU A 361 20.67 -24.34 -9.02
C GLU A 361 20.28 -25.80 -9.32
N LEU A 362 19.35 -26.36 -8.54
CA LEU A 362 18.85 -27.72 -8.77
C LEU A 362 18.20 -27.86 -10.15
N ARG A 363 17.38 -26.90 -10.57
CA ARG A 363 16.76 -26.95 -11.91
C ARG A 363 17.78 -26.84 -13.06
N SER A 364 18.86 -26.11 -12.86
CA SER A 364 19.92 -26.01 -13.87
C SER A 364 20.68 -27.33 -14.02
N GLN A 365 20.84 -28.09 -12.92
CA GLN A 365 21.52 -29.40 -12.94
C GLN A 365 20.66 -30.51 -13.55
N VAL A 366 19.35 -30.45 -13.46
CA VAL A 366 18.42 -31.45 -14.03
C VAL A 366 18.23 -31.28 -15.57
N LYS A 367 18.55 -30.10 -16.09
CA LYS A 367 18.46 -29.83 -17.55
C LYS A 367 19.71 -30.22 -18.36
N VAL A 368 20.75 -30.72 -17.72
CA VAL A 368 21.96 -31.29 -18.34
C VAL A 368 21.84 -32.80 -18.35
#